data_fe7832ee42d0b40619d3c24892ecc5f4
#
_entry.id   fe7832ee42d0b40619d3c24892ecc5f4
#
_cell.length_a   1.000
_cell.length_b   1.000
_cell.length_c   1.000
_cell.angle_alpha   90.00
_cell.angle_beta   90.00
_cell.angle_gamma   90.00
#
_symmetry.space_group_name_H-M   'P 1'
#
loop_
_entity.id
_entity.type
_entity.pdbx_description
1 polymer ?
#
loop_
_entity_poly.entity_id
_entity_poly.type
_entity_poly.pdbx_seq_one_letter_code
_entity_poly.pdbx_strand_id
1 'polypeptide(L)'
;MTDLRIGYGYDVHRLVPGRALVLGGVTVPFEKGLLGHSDADVLTHAVMDALLGAAALGDIGKLFPDSDARYAGADSTALLRQVTAVLAETGWTIVNVDATVGAHAPTLSAYIPEMRERLAAAMGLDAGCVSVKATTEEGLGFTGSGEGIAAHAAALVEKTA
;
A
#
# COMPACT_ATOMS: atom_id res chain seq x y z
N MET A 1 -10.90 1.89 -28.72
CA MET A 1 -10.72 0.66 -27.93
C MET A 1 -10.02 1.04 -26.62
N THR A 2 -10.58 0.65 -25.48
CA THR A 2 -10.00 0.97 -24.18
C THR A 2 -8.90 -0.04 -23.85
N ASP A 3 -7.72 0.45 -23.48
CA ASP A 3 -6.60 -0.39 -23.07
C ASP A 3 -6.54 -0.43 -21.54
N LEU A 4 -7.16 -1.45 -20.96
CA LEU A 4 -7.24 -1.66 -19.52
C LEU A 4 -6.18 -2.66 -19.07
N ARG A 5 -5.55 -2.37 -17.93
CA ARG A 5 -4.57 -3.28 -17.29
C ARG A 5 -4.90 -3.44 -15.82
N ILE A 6 -4.79 -4.67 -15.36
CA ILE A 6 -4.86 -4.97 -13.94
C ILE A 6 -3.45 -5.22 -13.39
N GLY A 7 -3.25 -4.88 -12.14
CA GLY A 7 -2.03 -5.18 -11.41
C GLY A 7 -2.35 -5.72 -10.04
N TYR A 8 -1.42 -6.48 -9.49
CA TYR A 8 -1.53 -7.06 -8.17
C TYR A 8 -0.26 -6.75 -7.39
N GLY A 9 -0.44 -6.34 -6.13
CA GLY A 9 0.65 -6.06 -5.21
C GLY A 9 0.49 -6.86 -3.92
N TYR A 10 1.61 -7.30 -3.40
CA TYR A 10 1.68 -8.01 -2.12
C TYR A 10 2.89 -7.48 -1.35
N ASP A 11 2.71 -7.23 -0.05
CA ASP A 11 3.80 -6.87 0.83
C ASP A 11 3.57 -7.42 2.23
N VAL A 12 4.65 -7.62 2.96
CA VAL A 12 4.64 -8.14 4.33
C VAL A 12 5.78 -7.53 5.12
N HIS A 13 5.49 -7.13 6.35
CA HIS A 13 6.51 -6.65 7.29
C HIS A 13 6.30 -7.30 8.66
N ARG A 14 7.40 -7.47 9.39
CA ARG A 14 7.40 -8.00 10.75
C ARG A 14 6.93 -6.93 11.73
N LEU A 15 6.10 -7.34 12.70
CA LEU A 15 5.73 -6.50 13.86
C LEU A 15 6.83 -6.55 14.92
N VAL A 16 7.28 -5.39 15.35
CA VAL A 16 8.31 -5.25 16.40
C VAL A 16 7.92 -4.14 17.38
N PRO A 17 8.36 -4.24 18.65
CA PRO A 17 8.18 -3.14 19.61
C PRO A 17 8.96 -1.90 19.19
N GLY A 18 8.50 -0.73 19.65
CA GLY A 18 9.26 0.53 19.51
C GLY A 18 9.15 1.21 18.15
N ARG A 19 8.25 0.75 17.29
CA ARG A 19 7.96 1.43 16.02
C ARG A 19 6.49 1.82 15.94
N ALA A 20 6.22 2.92 15.24
CA ALA A 20 4.86 3.31 14.93
C ALA A 20 4.25 2.33 13.92
N LEU A 21 2.98 2.02 14.08
CA LEU A 21 2.21 1.23 13.10
C LEU A 21 1.55 2.19 12.11
N VAL A 22 2.05 2.21 10.89
CA VAL A 22 1.52 3.06 9.81
C VAL A 22 0.90 2.17 8.74
N LEU A 23 -0.36 2.39 8.44
CA LEU A 23 -1.12 1.65 7.42
C LEU A 23 -1.97 2.62 6.60
N GLY A 24 -1.77 2.65 5.30
CA GLY A 24 -2.49 3.58 4.42
C GLY A 24 -2.27 5.04 4.78
N GLY A 25 -1.08 5.38 5.27
CA GLY A 25 -0.74 6.73 5.73
C GLY A 25 -1.30 7.10 7.10
N VAL A 26 -2.00 6.18 7.77
CA VAL A 26 -2.61 6.41 9.09
C VAL A 26 -1.76 5.76 10.16
N THR A 27 -1.39 6.52 11.19
CA THR A 27 -0.75 5.97 12.38
C THR A 27 -1.83 5.35 13.29
N VAL A 28 -1.77 4.05 13.42
CA VAL A 28 -2.73 3.28 14.23
C VAL A 28 -2.13 3.05 15.61
N PRO A 29 -2.82 3.43 16.70
CA PRO A 29 -2.32 3.14 18.05
C PRO A 29 -2.17 1.64 18.29
N PHE A 30 -0.95 1.22 18.59
CA PHE A 30 -0.64 -0.17 18.92
C PHE A 30 0.72 -0.25 19.61
N GLU A 31 0.95 -1.30 20.37
CA GLU A 31 2.19 -1.53 21.12
C GLU A 31 3.39 -1.89 20.23
N LYS A 32 3.11 -2.32 18.99
CA LYS A 32 4.12 -2.67 17.98
C LYS A 32 3.88 -1.91 16.70
N GLY A 33 4.91 -1.79 15.89
CA GLY A 33 4.83 -1.28 14.53
C GLY A 33 5.58 -2.18 13.57
N LEU A 34 5.49 -1.86 12.29
CA LEU A 34 6.11 -2.67 11.24
C LEU A 34 7.58 -2.27 11.05
N LEU A 35 8.44 -3.26 10.84
CA LEU A 35 9.86 -3.08 10.63
C LEU A 35 10.17 -3.00 9.14
N GLY A 36 10.87 -1.94 8.73
CA GLY A 36 11.31 -1.75 7.36
C GLY A 36 12.19 -0.53 7.23
N HIS A 37 12.75 -0.32 6.04
CA HIS A 37 13.64 0.80 5.73
C HIS A 37 12.90 2.14 5.72
N SER A 38 11.70 2.19 5.13
CA SER A 38 10.78 3.34 5.15
C SER A 38 9.94 3.32 6.43
N ASP A 39 8.74 3.92 6.42
CA ASP A 39 7.76 3.79 7.49
C ASP A 39 7.14 2.38 7.58
N ALA A 40 7.49 1.48 6.64
CA ALA A 40 7.01 0.11 6.54
C ALA A 40 5.48 0.01 6.39
N ASP A 41 4.84 1.01 5.77
CA ASP A 41 3.41 1.00 5.47
C ASP A 41 3.10 -0.07 4.43
N VAL A 42 2.83 -1.28 4.92
CA VAL A 42 2.63 -2.46 4.08
C VAL A 42 1.45 -2.31 3.12
N LEU A 43 0.42 -1.58 3.51
CA LEU A 43 -0.76 -1.34 2.67
C LEU A 43 -0.41 -0.42 1.49
N THR A 44 0.23 0.70 1.75
CA THR A 44 0.66 1.63 0.69
C THR A 44 1.68 0.98 -0.24
N HIS A 45 2.59 0.15 0.29
CA HIS A 45 3.56 -0.61 -0.52
C HIS A 45 2.85 -1.58 -1.48
N ALA A 46 1.85 -2.32 -1.01
CA ALA A 46 1.08 -3.22 -1.86
C ALA A 46 0.34 -2.46 -2.98
N VAL A 47 -0.24 -1.31 -2.64
CA VAL A 47 -0.91 -0.45 -3.63
C VAL A 47 0.08 0.03 -4.71
N MET A 48 1.26 0.49 -4.32
CA MET A 48 2.29 0.95 -5.26
C MET A 48 2.72 -0.18 -6.20
N ASP A 49 2.97 -1.38 -5.68
CA ASP A 49 3.35 -2.52 -6.50
C ASP A 49 2.23 -2.94 -7.46
N ALA A 50 0.97 -2.87 -7.03
CA ALA A 50 -0.17 -3.13 -7.91
C ALA A 50 -0.21 -2.14 -9.08
N LEU A 51 -0.02 -0.86 -8.82
CA LEU A 51 -0.01 0.18 -9.83
C LEU A 51 1.15 0.01 -10.83
N LEU A 52 2.35 -0.19 -10.32
CA LEU A 52 3.54 -0.40 -11.17
C LEU A 52 3.41 -1.68 -12.00
N GLY A 53 2.88 -2.76 -11.41
CA GLY A 53 2.65 -4.01 -12.09
C GLY A 53 1.60 -3.88 -13.21
N ALA A 54 0.52 -3.15 -12.97
CA ALA A 54 -0.51 -2.89 -13.99
C ALA A 54 0.08 -2.19 -15.23
N ALA A 55 0.98 -1.24 -15.01
CA ALA A 55 1.64 -0.49 -16.08
C ALA A 55 2.90 -1.19 -16.64
N ALA A 56 3.24 -2.36 -16.13
CA ALA A 56 4.45 -3.12 -16.49
C ALA A 56 5.75 -2.32 -16.26
N LEU A 57 5.80 -1.56 -15.16
CA LEU A 57 6.93 -0.70 -14.80
C LEU A 57 7.84 -1.30 -13.70
N GLY A 58 7.61 -2.55 -13.34
CA GLY A 58 8.40 -3.24 -12.32
C GLY A 58 7.77 -3.12 -10.93
N ASP A 59 8.58 -2.83 -9.94
CA ASP A 59 8.18 -2.78 -8.54
C ASP A 59 8.80 -1.61 -7.79
N ILE A 60 8.39 -1.41 -6.54
CA ILE A 60 8.90 -0.32 -5.70
C ILE A 60 10.39 -0.50 -5.35
N GLY A 61 10.88 -1.73 -5.30
CA GLY A 61 12.28 -2.00 -5.01
C GLY A 61 13.24 -1.43 -6.06
N LYS A 62 12.80 -1.37 -7.31
CA LYS A 62 13.57 -0.73 -8.40
C LYS A 62 13.49 0.78 -8.33
N LEU A 63 12.32 1.33 -8.02
CA LEU A 63 12.10 2.78 -7.99
C LEU A 63 12.66 3.42 -6.72
N PHE A 64 12.55 2.73 -5.59
CA PHE A 64 12.97 3.21 -4.26
C PHE A 64 13.81 2.13 -3.55
N PRO A 65 15.09 1.92 -3.96
CA PRO A 65 15.92 0.86 -3.36
C PRO A 65 16.13 1.05 -1.86
N ASP A 66 16.04 -0.03 -1.08
CA ASP A 66 16.33 -0.03 0.35
C ASP A 66 17.77 0.38 0.67
N SER A 67 18.68 0.21 -0.30
CA SER A 67 20.08 0.66 -0.19
C SER A 67 20.24 2.17 -0.28
N ASP A 68 19.21 2.89 -0.70
CA ASP A 68 19.25 4.35 -0.86
C ASP A 68 18.84 5.05 0.44
N ALA A 69 19.80 5.75 1.04
CA ALA A 69 19.59 6.46 2.30
C ALA A 69 18.50 7.55 2.23
N ARG A 70 18.17 8.03 1.02
CA ARG A 70 17.11 9.04 0.85
C ARG A 70 15.73 8.53 1.29
N TYR A 71 15.53 7.22 1.26
CA TYR A 71 14.24 6.60 1.59
C TYR A 71 14.17 6.06 3.02
N ALA A 72 15.25 6.22 3.80
CA ALA A 72 15.24 5.81 5.21
C ALA A 72 14.18 6.61 5.97
N GLY A 73 13.23 5.91 6.59
CA GLY A 73 12.12 6.53 7.32
C GLY A 73 11.11 7.26 6.42
N ALA A 74 11.15 7.05 5.11
CA ALA A 74 10.30 7.78 4.16
C ALA A 74 8.81 7.54 4.42
N ASP A 75 8.01 8.60 4.22
CA ASP A 75 6.56 8.53 4.20
C ASP A 75 6.12 7.83 2.90
N SER A 76 5.53 6.65 3.03
CA SER A 76 5.13 5.86 1.87
C SER A 76 4.01 6.52 1.04
N THR A 77 3.17 7.36 1.64
CA THR A 77 2.18 8.11 0.84
C THR A 77 2.84 9.15 -0.07
N ALA A 78 3.98 9.72 0.34
CA ALA A 78 4.77 10.58 -0.53
C ALA A 78 5.39 9.79 -1.69
N LEU A 79 5.84 8.55 -1.42
CA LEU A 79 6.32 7.65 -2.46
C LEU A 79 5.19 7.27 -3.43
N LEU A 80 3.99 7.05 -2.91
CA LEU A 80 2.80 6.77 -3.73
C LEU A 80 2.48 7.94 -4.69
N ARG A 81 2.65 9.18 -4.25
CA ARG A 81 2.50 10.35 -5.14
C ARG A 81 3.51 10.29 -6.29
N GLN A 82 4.74 9.88 -6.03
CA GLN A 82 5.76 9.72 -7.07
C GLN A 82 5.40 8.60 -8.05
N VAL A 83 4.89 7.47 -7.56
CA VAL A 83 4.40 6.38 -8.42
C VAL A 83 3.26 6.87 -9.31
N THR A 84 2.32 7.62 -8.75
CA THR A 84 1.20 8.20 -9.51
C THR A 84 1.71 9.11 -10.62
N ALA A 85 2.71 9.94 -10.34
CA ALA A 85 3.33 10.80 -11.35
C ALA A 85 4.00 9.99 -12.47
N VAL A 86 4.71 8.92 -12.12
CA VAL A 86 5.35 8.02 -13.11
C VAL A 86 4.30 7.37 -14.01
N LEU A 87 3.18 6.92 -13.47
CA LEU A 87 2.08 6.39 -14.27
C LEU A 87 1.55 7.44 -15.26
N ALA A 88 1.28 8.64 -14.78
CA ALA A 88 0.78 9.73 -15.62
C ALA A 88 1.76 10.06 -16.76
N GLU A 89 3.05 10.17 -16.47
CA GLU A 89 4.11 10.44 -17.44
C GLU A 89 4.23 9.35 -18.51
N THR A 90 3.89 8.11 -18.17
CA THR A 90 3.92 6.98 -19.09
C THR A 90 2.57 6.72 -19.76
N GLY A 91 1.58 7.60 -19.54
CA GLY A 91 0.30 7.58 -20.26
C GLY A 91 -0.79 6.74 -19.60
N TRP A 92 -0.66 6.43 -18.32
CA TRP A 92 -1.64 5.65 -17.57
C TRP A 92 -2.47 6.50 -16.64
N THR A 93 -3.77 6.21 -16.58
CA THR A 93 -4.70 6.78 -15.61
C THR A 93 -5.16 5.68 -14.66
N ILE A 94 -5.15 5.95 -13.36
CA ILE A 94 -5.64 5.01 -12.36
C ILE A 94 -7.17 5.05 -12.37
N VAL A 95 -7.80 3.89 -12.49
CA VAL A 95 -9.27 3.76 -12.46
C VAL A 95 -9.76 3.50 -11.05
N ASN A 96 -9.26 2.45 -10.41
CA ASN A 96 -9.59 2.14 -9.01
C ASN A 96 -8.55 1.22 -8.39
N VAL A 97 -8.62 1.14 -7.05
CA VAL A 97 -7.76 0.26 -6.24
C VAL A 97 -8.63 -0.44 -5.21
N ASP A 98 -8.39 -1.73 -5.03
CA ASP A 98 -8.96 -2.52 -3.93
C ASP A 98 -7.82 -3.21 -3.18
N ALA A 99 -7.85 -3.13 -1.86
CA ALA A 99 -6.80 -3.68 -1.01
C ALA A 99 -7.38 -4.41 0.21
N THR A 100 -6.65 -5.40 0.69
CA THR A 100 -6.99 -6.17 1.88
C THR A 100 -5.77 -6.26 2.79
N VAL A 101 -5.95 -5.95 4.07
CA VAL A 101 -4.92 -6.08 5.09
C VAL A 101 -5.23 -7.29 5.96
N GLY A 102 -4.27 -8.20 6.07
CA GLY A 102 -4.34 -9.34 6.98
C GLY A 102 -3.55 -9.05 8.25
N ALA A 103 -4.25 -8.97 9.39
CA ALA A 103 -3.65 -8.68 10.68
C ALA A 103 -4.43 -9.37 11.80
N HIS A 104 -3.71 -9.96 12.75
CA HIS A 104 -4.33 -10.51 13.96
C HIS A 104 -4.89 -9.38 14.84
N ALA A 105 -4.09 -8.36 15.05
CA ALA A 105 -4.38 -7.15 15.84
C ALA A 105 -3.51 -6.00 15.32
N PRO A 106 -3.89 -4.72 15.57
CA PRO A 106 -5.13 -4.26 16.21
C PRO A 106 -6.34 -4.35 15.29
N THR A 107 -7.54 -4.07 15.83
CA THR A 107 -8.74 -3.92 15.00
C THR A 107 -8.62 -2.65 14.17
N LEU A 108 -8.78 -2.75 12.86
CA LEU A 108 -8.48 -1.66 11.92
C LEU A 108 -9.72 -0.93 11.40
N SER A 109 -10.92 -1.45 11.65
CA SER A 109 -12.16 -0.94 11.04
C SER A 109 -12.40 0.56 11.24
N ALA A 110 -12.06 1.09 12.41
CA ALA A 110 -12.25 2.51 12.71
C ALA A 110 -11.33 3.43 11.89
N TYR A 111 -10.22 2.91 11.37
CA TYR A 111 -9.20 3.68 10.65
C TYR A 111 -9.33 3.55 9.13
N ILE A 112 -10.13 2.62 8.64
CA ILE A 112 -10.30 2.38 7.20
C ILE A 112 -10.78 3.61 6.43
N PRO A 113 -11.77 4.38 6.90
CA PRO A 113 -12.18 5.59 6.18
C PRO A 113 -11.04 6.57 5.94
N GLU A 114 -10.20 6.82 6.94
CA GLU A 114 -9.06 7.72 6.81
C GLU A 114 -7.98 7.14 5.89
N MET A 115 -7.71 5.84 5.95
CA MET A 115 -6.79 5.17 5.03
C MET A 115 -7.22 5.38 3.58
N ARG A 116 -8.50 5.19 3.29
CA ARG A 116 -9.06 5.40 1.95
C ARG A 116 -8.88 6.83 1.47
N GLU A 117 -9.16 7.80 2.32
CA GLU A 117 -9.00 9.21 2.00
C GLU A 117 -7.55 9.58 1.71
N ARG A 118 -6.62 9.11 2.53
CA ARG A 118 -5.18 9.40 2.36
C ARG A 118 -4.61 8.77 1.10
N LEU A 119 -4.96 7.51 0.85
CA LEU A 119 -4.53 6.82 -0.37
C LEU A 119 -5.13 7.49 -1.61
N ALA A 120 -6.42 7.81 -1.59
CA ALA A 120 -7.08 8.49 -2.69
C ALA A 120 -6.45 9.86 -2.97
N ALA A 121 -6.17 10.65 -1.94
CA ALA A 121 -5.50 11.94 -2.10
C ALA A 121 -4.11 11.81 -2.75
N ALA A 122 -3.34 10.79 -2.34
CA ALA A 122 -2.02 10.55 -2.92
C ALA A 122 -2.08 10.15 -4.40
N MET A 123 -3.17 9.50 -4.82
CA MET A 123 -3.38 9.05 -6.20
C MET A 123 -4.20 10.03 -7.05
N GLY A 124 -4.71 11.10 -6.45
CA GLY A 124 -5.58 12.04 -7.16
C GLY A 124 -6.95 11.46 -7.51
N LEU A 125 -7.48 10.55 -6.70
CA LEU A 125 -8.75 9.87 -6.90
C LEU A 125 -9.79 10.31 -5.86
N ASP A 126 -11.07 10.11 -6.19
CA ASP A 126 -12.12 10.12 -5.18
C ASP A 126 -12.01 8.90 -4.28
N ALA A 127 -12.35 9.06 -3.00
CA ALA A 127 -12.31 7.95 -2.05
C ALA A 127 -13.20 6.77 -2.46
N GLY A 128 -14.24 7.01 -3.27
CA GLY A 128 -15.10 5.97 -3.84
C GLY A 128 -14.38 5.04 -4.82
N CYS A 129 -13.21 5.43 -5.31
CA CYS A 129 -12.37 4.60 -6.19
C CYS A 129 -11.32 3.80 -5.42
N VAL A 130 -11.29 3.91 -4.09
CA VAL A 130 -10.32 3.22 -3.24
C VAL A 130 -11.07 2.42 -2.19
N SER A 131 -10.91 1.11 -2.22
CA SER A 131 -11.46 0.18 -1.24
C SER A 131 -10.35 -0.37 -0.37
N VAL A 132 -10.58 -0.43 0.93
CA VAL A 132 -9.69 -1.07 1.91
C VAL A 132 -10.53 -1.96 2.80
N LYS A 133 -10.11 -3.22 2.95
CA LYS A 133 -10.73 -4.20 3.86
C LYS A 133 -9.67 -4.73 4.79
N ALA A 134 -10.07 -5.11 5.98
CA ALA A 134 -9.20 -5.79 6.93
C ALA A 134 -9.79 -7.15 7.28
N THR A 135 -8.94 -8.14 7.45
CA THR A 135 -9.33 -9.49 7.84
C THR A 135 -8.30 -10.08 8.80
N THR A 136 -8.74 -11.06 9.58
CA THR A 136 -7.81 -11.92 10.33
C THR A 136 -7.56 -13.18 9.51
N GLU A 137 -6.48 -13.91 9.86
CA GLU A 137 -6.16 -15.20 9.28
C GLU A 137 -6.64 -16.36 10.17
N GLU A 138 -7.59 -16.10 11.06
CA GLU A 138 -8.16 -17.11 11.96
C GLU A 138 -7.10 -17.83 12.81
N GLY A 139 -6.05 -17.11 13.24
CA GLY A 139 -4.94 -17.68 14.00
C GLY A 139 -3.92 -18.47 13.19
N LEU A 140 -4.08 -18.51 11.86
CA LEU A 140 -3.22 -19.30 10.98
C LEU A 140 -2.08 -18.46 10.40
N GLY A 141 -0.90 -19.08 10.31
CA GLY A 141 0.26 -18.46 9.69
C GLY A 141 0.85 -17.30 10.48
N PHE A 142 1.78 -16.59 9.87
CA PHE A 142 2.52 -15.49 10.54
C PHE A 142 1.65 -14.28 10.85
N THR A 143 0.66 -13.98 10.03
CA THR A 143 -0.30 -12.91 10.33
C THR A 143 -1.25 -13.33 11.44
N GLY A 144 -1.70 -14.58 11.43
CA GLY A 144 -2.58 -15.13 12.45
C GLY A 144 -1.94 -15.24 13.82
N SER A 145 -0.63 -15.46 13.88
CA SER A 145 0.14 -15.49 15.14
C SER A 145 0.55 -14.11 15.64
N GLY A 146 0.36 -13.06 14.83
CA GLY A 146 0.79 -11.71 15.18
C GLY A 146 2.27 -11.42 14.95
N GLU A 147 2.97 -12.26 14.19
CA GLU A 147 4.38 -12.01 13.85
C GLU A 147 4.53 -10.87 12.83
N GLY A 148 3.56 -10.68 11.98
CA GLY A 148 3.59 -9.67 10.93
C GLY A 148 2.20 -9.28 10.44
N ILE A 149 2.19 -8.30 9.54
CA ILE A 149 1.01 -7.86 8.81
C ILE A 149 1.31 -7.98 7.33
N ALA A 150 0.36 -8.50 6.58
CA ALA A 150 0.43 -8.60 5.13
C ALA A 150 -0.66 -7.75 4.48
N ALA A 151 -0.39 -7.26 3.29
CA ALA A 151 -1.38 -6.55 2.49
C ALA A 151 -1.36 -7.05 1.06
N HIS A 152 -2.53 -7.10 0.45
CA HIS A 152 -2.76 -7.43 -0.95
C HIS A 152 -3.50 -6.26 -1.59
N ALA A 153 -3.15 -5.91 -2.80
CA ALA A 153 -3.85 -4.87 -3.53
C ALA A 153 -4.04 -5.28 -4.98
N ALA A 154 -5.15 -4.86 -5.56
CA ALA A 154 -5.40 -4.94 -6.98
C ALA A 154 -5.66 -3.53 -7.49
N ALA A 155 -5.14 -3.21 -8.66
CA ALA A 155 -5.34 -1.91 -9.29
C ALA A 155 -5.81 -2.11 -10.73
N LEU A 156 -6.68 -1.23 -11.18
CA LEU A 156 -7.07 -1.11 -12.57
C LEU A 156 -6.59 0.23 -13.10
N VAL A 157 -5.87 0.20 -14.21
CA VAL A 157 -5.40 1.39 -14.90
C VAL A 157 -5.87 1.35 -16.36
N GLU A 158 -5.97 2.51 -16.99
CA GLU A 158 -6.29 2.60 -18.41
C GLU A 158 -5.28 3.51 -19.12
N LYS A 159 -5.01 3.18 -20.37
CA LYS A 159 -4.14 3.97 -21.22
C LYS A 159 -4.87 5.24 -21.66
N THR A 160 -4.28 6.37 -21.36
CA THR A 160 -4.75 7.65 -21.87
C THR A 160 -4.23 7.87 -23.28
N ALA A 161 -5.15 8.30 -24.16
CA ALA A 161 -4.82 8.58 -25.55
C ALA A 161 -3.90 9.80 -25.68
#